data_ebb83deaaad40a67a060c8731f007cb7
#
_entry.id   ebb83deaaad40a67a060c8731f007cb7
#
_cell.length_a   1.000
_cell.length_b   1.000
_cell.length_c   1.000
_cell.angle_alpha   90.00
_cell.angle_beta   90.00
_cell.angle_gamma   90.00
#
_symmetry.space_group_name_H-M   'P 1'
#
loop_
_entity.id
_entity.type
_entity.pdbx_description
1 polymer ?
#
loop_
_entity_poly.entity_id
_entity_poly.type
_entity_poly.pdbx_seq_one_letter_code
_entity_poly.pdbx_strand_id
1 'polypeptide(L)'
;MIKAITHLDYQELRQISPEAARRAILQVLKAHKGNVTATARILSVSRATIYKAIRKSEAGDLKDGSKAPHRVHNKTSAGIEARILELREKTRYGPVRLKDELEALDGLTMSEHTIRNILRRNRTHSKLKPHKPHKKGSRPYVDWYQAKAFEIVQIDLKYVVDQKALTLEQIRHFHSKQFPLYQWTALDVNSRFKLMAYSDQKSWTNGLTFFLWVLSWLRSHGVSVPIVFTVDRGEEFGGKSWLKLIELRKLLSGFGCSIIQNHAASPQENAHVERSHRTDDEEFYIPRLLSIHSQKDFFLEAMHYLYYYNAVRKHSSLQRRSPWEHLVANSPDLDAKIRFVPPILLDNIAVQLGDWSGYHLLAQYPNPGTRCGQHLSRGSTSRPG
;
A
#
# COMPACT_ATOMS: atom_id res chain seq x y z
N MET A 1 -57.60 -5.82 36.13
CA MET A 1 -56.22 -5.84 35.67
C MET A 1 -55.84 -4.51 34.95
N ILE A 2 -56.27 -3.34 35.47
CA ILE A 2 -56.04 -2.00 34.88
C ILE A 2 -55.17 -1.10 35.83
N LYS A 3 -54.74 -1.63 36.98
CA LYS A 3 -53.96 -0.87 37.96
C LYS A 3 -52.43 -0.80 37.75
N ALA A 4 -51.89 -1.46 36.69
CA ALA A 4 -50.45 -1.56 36.52
C ALA A 4 -49.81 -0.52 35.58
N ILE A 5 -50.60 0.36 34.92
CA ILE A 5 -50.07 1.35 33.96
C ILE A 5 -49.99 2.77 34.55
N THR A 6 -50.42 2.98 35.76
CA THR A 6 -50.55 4.34 36.40
C THR A 6 -49.28 4.84 37.06
N HIS A 7 -48.15 4.14 36.98
CA HIS A 7 -46.89 4.58 37.62
C HIS A 7 -45.71 4.82 36.66
N LEU A 8 -45.90 4.66 35.35
CA LEU A 8 -44.90 5.13 34.41
C LEU A 8 -45.28 6.52 33.94
N ASP A 9 -44.47 7.52 34.27
CA ASP A 9 -44.59 8.89 33.73
C ASP A 9 -44.53 8.78 32.19
N TYR A 10 -45.53 9.38 31.51
CA TYR A 10 -45.58 9.41 30.05
C TYR A 10 -44.26 9.98 29.46
N GLN A 11 -43.61 10.93 30.15
CA GLN A 11 -42.37 11.54 29.73
C GLN A 11 -41.21 10.54 29.73
N GLU A 12 -41.08 9.73 30.75
CA GLU A 12 -40.07 8.68 30.86
C GLU A 12 -40.30 7.59 29.77
N LEU A 13 -41.57 7.17 29.64
CA LEU A 13 -41.88 6.16 28.60
C LEU A 13 -41.59 6.69 27.20
N ARG A 14 -41.79 7.98 26.93
CA ARG A 14 -41.48 8.61 25.64
C ARG A 14 -39.98 8.70 25.37
N GLN A 15 -39.13 8.88 26.38
CA GLN A 15 -37.68 8.87 26.21
C GLN A 15 -37.18 7.48 25.86
N ILE A 16 -37.77 6.44 26.44
CA ILE A 16 -37.40 5.04 26.17
C ILE A 16 -37.93 4.60 24.81
N SER A 17 -39.23 4.80 24.54
CA SER A 17 -39.88 4.39 23.29
C SER A 17 -41.05 5.31 22.95
N PRO A 18 -40.90 6.22 21.97
CA PRO A 18 -42.00 7.06 21.49
C PRO A 18 -43.23 6.27 20.98
N GLU A 19 -43.00 5.08 20.45
CA GLU A 19 -44.06 4.19 19.98
C GLU A 19 -44.86 3.61 21.14
N ALA A 20 -44.17 3.10 22.17
CA ALA A 20 -44.83 2.59 23.40
C ALA A 20 -45.62 3.70 24.11
N ALA A 21 -45.07 4.90 24.20
CA ALA A 21 -45.78 6.03 24.79
C ALA A 21 -47.08 6.39 24.05
N ARG A 22 -47.09 6.34 22.71
CA ARG A 22 -48.31 6.59 21.93
C ARG A 22 -49.32 5.43 22.07
N ARG A 23 -48.84 4.19 22.13
CA ARG A 23 -49.72 3.02 22.43
C ARG A 23 -50.38 3.21 23.79
N ALA A 24 -49.65 3.66 24.80
CA ALA A 24 -50.23 3.92 26.13
C ALA A 24 -51.32 5.00 26.08
N ILE A 25 -51.08 6.12 25.35
CA ILE A 25 -52.12 7.14 25.12
C ILE A 25 -53.37 6.52 24.51
N LEU A 26 -53.26 5.68 23.47
CA LEU A 26 -54.40 5.10 22.77
C LEU A 26 -55.16 4.10 23.68
N GLN A 27 -54.46 3.36 24.53
CA GLN A 27 -55.07 2.46 25.49
C GLN A 27 -55.86 3.19 26.54
N VAL A 28 -55.30 4.28 27.13
CA VAL A 28 -56.00 5.12 28.11
C VAL A 28 -57.21 5.83 27.48
N LEU A 29 -57.04 6.35 26.25
CA LEU A 29 -58.12 6.97 25.49
C LEU A 29 -59.27 5.99 25.24
N LYS A 30 -58.98 4.76 24.86
CA LYS A 30 -59.97 3.68 24.66
C LYS A 30 -60.69 3.34 26.00
N ALA A 31 -59.92 3.23 27.10
CA ALA A 31 -60.51 2.95 28.44
C ALA A 31 -61.50 4.06 28.90
N HIS A 32 -61.21 5.32 28.47
CA HIS A 32 -62.10 6.47 28.78
C HIS A 32 -63.04 6.85 27.64
N LYS A 33 -63.48 5.84 26.86
CA LYS A 33 -64.48 5.96 25.80
C LYS A 33 -64.23 7.13 24.84
N GLY A 34 -62.96 7.43 24.52
CA GLY A 34 -62.57 8.48 23.58
C GLY A 34 -62.52 9.89 24.18
N ASN A 35 -62.67 10.05 25.50
CA ASN A 35 -62.63 11.37 26.14
C ASN A 35 -61.19 11.90 26.23
N VAL A 36 -60.84 12.74 25.25
CA VAL A 36 -59.53 13.37 25.11
C VAL A 36 -59.15 14.21 26.34
N THR A 37 -60.10 14.95 26.92
CA THR A 37 -59.84 15.81 28.06
C THR A 37 -59.50 15.02 29.33
N ALA A 38 -60.24 13.94 29.60
CA ALA A 38 -59.94 13.04 30.70
C ALA A 38 -58.58 12.34 30.52
N THR A 39 -58.31 11.83 29.32
CA THR A 39 -57.03 11.20 29.00
C THR A 39 -55.83 12.17 29.15
N ALA A 40 -55.99 13.39 28.73
CA ALA A 40 -54.98 14.45 28.85
C ALA A 40 -54.62 14.73 30.30
N ARG A 41 -55.65 14.78 31.17
CA ARG A 41 -55.48 15.02 32.60
C ARG A 41 -54.80 13.82 33.29
N ILE A 42 -55.22 12.57 32.96
CA ILE A 42 -54.66 11.34 33.55
C ILE A 42 -53.17 11.17 33.21
N LEU A 43 -52.79 11.41 31.97
CA LEU A 43 -51.41 11.27 31.53
C LEU A 43 -50.56 12.52 31.68
N SER A 44 -51.12 13.62 32.26
CA SER A 44 -50.46 14.91 32.41
C SER A 44 -49.85 15.44 31.09
N VAL A 45 -50.56 15.22 29.96
CA VAL A 45 -50.14 15.68 28.64
C VAL A 45 -51.11 16.66 28.01
N SER A 46 -50.64 17.41 27.02
CA SER A 46 -51.55 18.31 26.28
C SER A 46 -52.53 17.52 25.40
N ARG A 47 -53.73 18.08 25.21
CA ARG A 47 -54.71 17.53 24.25
C ARG A 47 -54.13 17.38 22.83
N ALA A 48 -53.25 18.29 22.42
CA ALA A 48 -52.54 18.23 21.15
C ALA A 48 -51.66 16.96 21.02
N THR A 49 -51.06 16.49 22.11
CA THR A 49 -50.27 15.25 22.14
C THR A 49 -51.15 14.03 21.87
N ILE A 50 -52.38 14.00 22.45
CA ILE A 50 -53.35 12.92 22.21
C ILE A 50 -53.82 12.90 20.76
N TYR A 51 -54.20 14.08 20.21
CA TYR A 51 -54.59 14.17 18.81
C TYR A 51 -53.42 13.77 17.84
N LYS A 52 -52.17 14.06 18.19
CA LYS A 52 -51.02 13.56 17.42
C LYS A 52 -50.90 12.04 17.45
N ALA A 53 -51.17 11.43 18.64
CA ALA A 53 -51.15 9.98 18.75
C ALA A 53 -52.28 9.31 17.94
N ILE A 54 -53.50 9.92 17.97
CA ILE A 54 -54.64 9.43 17.16
C ILE A 54 -54.29 9.49 15.66
N ARG A 55 -53.85 10.64 15.15
CA ARG A 55 -53.48 10.81 13.73
C ARG A 55 -52.38 9.84 13.30
N LYS A 56 -51.40 9.60 14.15
CA LYS A 56 -50.33 8.61 13.84
C LYS A 56 -50.84 7.17 13.86
N SER A 57 -51.78 6.89 14.71
CA SER A 57 -52.44 5.58 14.72
C SER A 57 -53.28 5.33 13.47
N GLU A 58 -54.01 6.34 13.01
CA GLU A 58 -54.79 6.29 11.77
C GLU A 58 -53.90 6.14 10.54
N ALA A 59 -52.70 6.74 10.55
CA ALA A 59 -51.69 6.57 9.53
C ALA A 59 -50.89 5.24 9.62
N GLY A 60 -51.17 4.40 10.61
CA GLY A 60 -50.50 3.11 10.81
C GLY A 60 -49.04 3.19 11.29
N ASP A 61 -48.50 4.39 11.58
CA ASP A 61 -47.11 4.59 12.02
C ASP A 61 -47.01 5.39 13.32
N LEU A 62 -46.77 4.68 14.41
CA LEU A 62 -46.61 5.27 15.73
C LEU A 62 -45.16 5.76 16.00
N LYS A 63 -44.21 5.58 15.08
CA LYS A 63 -42.82 5.99 15.26
C LYS A 63 -42.65 7.50 15.08
N ASP A 64 -41.59 8.05 15.62
CA ASP A 64 -41.21 9.44 15.31
C ASP A 64 -40.69 9.54 13.87
N GLY A 65 -41.09 10.58 13.17
CA GLY A 65 -40.53 10.88 11.85
C GLY A 65 -39.06 11.26 11.95
N SER A 66 -38.35 11.09 10.87
CA SER A 66 -36.97 11.52 10.77
C SER A 66 -36.83 13.03 11.09
N LYS A 67 -35.90 13.38 11.96
CA LYS A 67 -35.52 14.77 12.23
C LYS A 67 -34.47 15.31 11.24
N ALA A 68 -34.05 14.48 10.30
CA ALA A 68 -33.10 14.89 9.28
C ALA A 68 -33.75 15.93 8.33
N PRO A 69 -33.01 16.97 7.93
CA PRO A 69 -33.53 17.95 6.99
C PRO A 69 -33.84 17.27 5.62
N HIS A 70 -34.98 17.62 5.02
CA HIS A 70 -35.39 17.08 3.73
C HIS A 70 -34.46 17.50 2.59
N ARG A 71 -33.79 18.63 2.69
CA ARG A 71 -32.77 19.12 1.77
C ARG A 71 -31.52 19.50 2.55
N VAL A 72 -30.39 18.96 2.13
CA VAL A 72 -29.07 19.32 2.63
C VAL A 72 -28.41 20.17 1.55
N HIS A 73 -28.42 21.50 1.74
CA HIS A 73 -27.94 22.47 0.75
C HIS A 73 -26.48 22.25 0.34
N ASN A 74 -25.65 21.76 1.25
CA ASN A 74 -24.22 21.55 1.04
C ASN A 74 -23.87 20.09 0.67
N LYS A 75 -24.83 19.29 0.21
CA LYS A 75 -24.55 17.92 -0.22
C LYS A 75 -23.84 17.94 -1.56
N THR A 76 -22.72 17.23 -1.65
CA THR A 76 -22.01 17.00 -2.93
C THR A 76 -22.96 16.42 -3.98
N SER A 77 -22.87 16.87 -5.23
CA SER A 77 -23.69 16.37 -6.32
C SER A 77 -23.51 14.87 -6.53
N ALA A 78 -24.56 14.20 -7.02
CA ALA A 78 -24.54 12.75 -7.23
C ALA A 78 -23.46 12.32 -8.23
N GLY A 79 -23.19 13.14 -9.26
CA GLY A 79 -22.14 12.86 -10.24
C GLY A 79 -20.73 12.86 -9.63
N ILE A 80 -20.43 13.83 -8.77
CA ILE A 80 -19.13 13.88 -8.07
C ILE A 80 -19.02 12.72 -7.09
N GLU A 81 -20.09 12.35 -6.37
CA GLU A 81 -20.06 11.19 -5.48
C GLU A 81 -19.79 9.90 -6.26
N ALA A 82 -20.47 9.70 -7.39
CA ALA A 82 -20.27 8.54 -8.25
C ALA A 82 -18.82 8.46 -8.75
N ARG A 83 -18.24 9.58 -9.16
CA ARG A 83 -16.84 9.66 -9.61
C ARG A 83 -15.85 9.29 -8.51
N ILE A 84 -16.08 9.76 -7.28
CA ILE A 84 -15.27 9.40 -6.11
C ILE A 84 -15.34 7.90 -5.82
N LEU A 85 -16.53 7.31 -5.91
CA LEU A 85 -16.73 5.89 -5.68
C LEU A 85 -16.09 5.04 -6.77
N GLU A 86 -16.18 5.43 -8.03
CA GLU A 86 -15.52 4.79 -9.16
C GLU A 86 -13.99 4.79 -8.98
N LEU A 87 -13.40 5.95 -8.67
CA LEU A 87 -11.97 6.06 -8.40
C LEU A 87 -11.56 5.21 -7.19
N ARG A 88 -12.38 5.20 -6.14
CA ARG A 88 -12.14 4.37 -4.96
C ARG A 88 -12.13 2.88 -5.27
N GLU A 89 -13.04 2.43 -6.11
CA GLU A 89 -13.12 1.03 -6.52
C GLU A 89 -11.91 0.62 -7.36
N LYS A 90 -11.55 1.43 -8.34
CA LYS A 90 -10.41 1.19 -9.23
C LYS A 90 -9.06 1.23 -8.51
N THR A 91 -8.88 2.17 -7.58
CA THR A 91 -7.55 2.46 -6.99
C THR A 91 -7.41 2.00 -5.55
N ARG A 92 -8.50 1.80 -4.85
CA ARG A 92 -8.56 1.54 -3.40
C ARG A 92 -7.89 2.61 -2.54
N TYR A 93 -7.68 3.79 -3.08
CA TYR A 93 -7.04 4.91 -2.39
C TYR A 93 -7.86 5.43 -1.21
N GLY A 94 -7.18 5.88 -0.15
CA GLY A 94 -7.80 6.60 0.96
C GLY A 94 -8.19 8.04 0.58
N PRO A 95 -8.96 8.75 1.46
CA PRO A 95 -9.49 10.08 1.16
C PRO A 95 -8.45 11.09 0.72
N VAL A 96 -7.26 11.08 1.33
CA VAL A 96 -6.14 11.99 1.02
C VAL A 96 -5.69 11.83 -0.43
N ARG A 97 -5.46 10.58 -0.86
CA ARG A 97 -4.96 10.29 -2.22
C ARG A 97 -6.06 10.45 -3.27
N LEU A 98 -7.31 10.12 -2.92
CA LEU A 98 -8.45 10.39 -3.80
C LEU A 98 -8.61 11.90 -4.06
N LYS A 99 -8.30 12.75 -3.08
CA LYS A 99 -8.26 14.20 -3.29
C LYS A 99 -7.25 14.56 -4.37
N ASP A 100 -6.02 14.02 -4.29
CA ASP A 100 -4.96 14.31 -5.25
C ASP A 100 -5.30 13.81 -6.66
N GLU A 101 -5.88 12.61 -6.76
CA GLU A 101 -6.32 12.04 -8.03
C GLU A 101 -7.45 12.83 -8.67
N LEU A 102 -8.45 13.26 -7.89
CA LEU A 102 -9.55 14.09 -8.39
C LEU A 102 -9.05 15.45 -8.90
N GLU A 103 -8.09 16.04 -8.19
CA GLU A 103 -7.48 17.30 -8.62
C GLU A 103 -6.66 17.11 -9.90
N ALA A 104 -5.87 16.03 -9.99
CA ALA A 104 -5.00 15.75 -11.12
C ALA A 104 -5.76 15.31 -12.39
N LEU A 105 -6.80 14.46 -12.25
CA LEU A 105 -7.51 13.89 -13.39
C LEU A 105 -8.72 14.73 -13.83
N ASP A 106 -9.45 15.27 -12.88
CA ASP A 106 -10.75 15.91 -13.13
C ASP A 106 -10.74 17.42 -12.81
N GLY A 107 -9.62 17.97 -12.31
CA GLY A 107 -9.51 19.37 -11.86
C GLY A 107 -10.42 19.70 -10.66
N LEU A 108 -10.92 18.69 -9.94
CA LEU A 108 -11.87 18.86 -8.84
C LEU A 108 -11.15 19.02 -7.51
N THR A 109 -11.18 20.23 -6.96
CA THR A 109 -10.63 20.51 -5.63
C THR A 109 -11.69 20.26 -4.56
N MET A 110 -11.44 19.30 -3.67
CA MET A 110 -12.34 18.94 -2.56
C MET A 110 -11.59 18.77 -1.26
N SER A 111 -12.28 18.98 -0.12
CA SER A 111 -11.68 18.69 1.19
C SER A 111 -11.60 17.16 1.41
N GLU A 112 -10.52 16.71 2.03
CA GLU A 112 -10.37 15.32 2.49
C GLU A 112 -11.56 14.87 3.35
N HIS A 113 -12.06 15.76 4.20
CA HIS A 113 -13.20 15.50 5.09
C HIS A 113 -14.47 15.19 4.29
N THR A 114 -14.74 15.92 3.22
CA THR A 114 -15.88 15.68 2.33
C THR A 114 -15.78 14.30 1.69
N ILE A 115 -14.61 13.95 1.14
CA ILE A 115 -14.38 12.63 0.54
C ILE A 115 -14.56 11.52 1.58
N ARG A 116 -14.00 11.69 2.79
CA ARG A 116 -14.17 10.74 3.90
C ARG A 116 -15.65 10.52 4.26
N ASN A 117 -16.43 11.58 4.30
CA ASN A 117 -17.86 11.48 4.60
C ASN A 117 -18.65 10.80 3.49
N ILE A 118 -18.30 11.04 2.21
CA ILE A 118 -18.89 10.34 1.06
C ILE A 118 -18.60 8.83 1.15
N LEU A 119 -17.35 8.45 1.36
CA LEU A 119 -16.97 7.05 1.50
C LEU A 119 -17.66 6.37 2.69
N ARG A 120 -17.80 7.08 3.83
CA ARG A 120 -18.47 6.55 5.02
C ARG A 120 -19.95 6.27 4.79
N ARG A 121 -20.68 7.20 4.19
CA ARG A 121 -22.13 7.01 3.97
C ARG A 121 -22.42 5.96 2.91
N ASN A 122 -21.53 5.74 1.95
CA ASN A 122 -21.68 4.71 0.92
C ASN A 122 -21.11 3.34 1.35
N ARG A 123 -20.67 3.19 2.59
CA ARG A 123 -20.14 1.95 3.18
C ARG A 123 -19.02 1.27 2.36
N THR A 124 -18.31 2.05 1.59
CA THR A 124 -17.19 1.58 0.74
C THR A 124 -15.88 1.39 1.52
N HIS A 125 -15.97 1.31 2.84
CA HIS A 125 -14.82 0.99 3.64
C HIS A 125 -14.39 -0.43 3.34
N SER A 126 -13.22 -0.57 2.73
CA SER A 126 -12.52 -1.83 2.71
C SER A 126 -12.40 -2.34 4.16
N LYS A 127 -12.60 -3.63 4.35
CA LYS A 127 -12.37 -4.31 5.64
C LYS A 127 -10.87 -4.35 6.01
N LEU A 128 -10.11 -3.29 5.68
CA LEU A 128 -8.73 -3.15 6.10
C LEU A 128 -8.74 -3.14 7.63
N LYS A 129 -8.09 -4.13 8.21
CA LYS A 129 -7.94 -4.23 9.65
C LYS A 129 -7.40 -2.91 10.18
N PRO A 130 -7.96 -2.36 11.28
CA PRO A 130 -7.46 -1.13 11.86
C PRO A 130 -5.97 -1.29 12.16
N HIS A 131 -5.20 -0.25 11.83
CA HIS A 131 -3.77 -0.21 12.11
C HIS A 131 -3.56 -0.40 13.63
N LYS A 132 -2.89 -1.48 14.03
CA LYS A 132 -2.51 -1.65 15.42
C LYS A 132 -1.56 -0.51 15.78
N PRO A 133 -1.76 0.20 16.90
CA PRO A 133 -0.81 1.23 17.33
C PRO A 133 0.58 0.60 17.47
N HIS A 134 1.58 1.27 16.91
CA HIS A 134 2.97 0.82 17.04
C HIS A 134 3.34 0.78 18.53
N LYS A 135 3.77 -0.38 19.00
CA LYS A 135 4.51 -0.45 20.27
C LYS A 135 5.76 0.39 20.07
N LYS A 136 6.11 1.27 21.04
CA LYS A 136 7.38 1.98 21.04
C LYS A 136 8.49 0.93 21.02
N GLY A 137 9.08 0.71 19.85
CA GLY A 137 10.19 -0.22 19.64
C GLY A 137 11.53 0.40 20.07
N SER A 138 12.54 -0.43 20.21
CA SER A 138 13.92 0.01 20.30
C SER A 138 14.30 0.89 19.11
N ARG A 139 15.24 1.82 19.29
CA ARG A 139 15.75 2.65 18.19
C ARG A 139 16.30 1.75 17.08
N PRO A 140 16.08 2.07 15.79
CA PRO A 140 16.70 1.33 14.70
C PRO A 140 18.21 1.39 14.81
N TYR A 141 18.90 0.32 14.41
CA TYR A 141 20.36 0.24 14.39
C TYR A 141 20.99 1.31 13.49
N VAL A 142 20.30 1.72 12.45
CA VAL A 142 20.73 2.74 11.49
C VAL A 142 19.84 3.98 11.60
N ASP A 143 20.44 5.17 11.62
CA ASP A 143 19.69 6.42 11.63
C ASP A 143 19.20 6.76 10.22
N TRP A 144 17.99 6.32 9.91
CA TRP A 144 17.34 6.54 8.63
C TRP A 144 17.08 8.01 8.30
N TYR A 145 16.99 8.86 9.31
CA TYR A 145 16.57 10.26 9.13
C TYR A 145 17.68 11.13 8.53
N GLN A 146 18.94 10.73 8.71
CA GLN A 146 20.09 11.47 8.20
C GLN A 146 20.60 10.94 6.86
N ALA A 147 20.11 9.80 6.39
CA ALA A 147 20.55 9.21 5.13
C ALA A 147 20.22 10.11 3.95
N LYS A 148 21.17 10.30 3.05
CA LYS A 148 20.93 10.91 1.74
C LYS A 148 20.37 9.90 0.75
N ALA A 149 19.93 10.37 -0.42
CA ALA A 149 19.42 9.51 -1.48
C ALA A 149 20.42 8.40 -1.85
N PHE A 150 19.96 7.19 -1.85
CA PHE A 150 20.71 5.95 -2.15
C PHE A 150 21.86 5.60 -1.19
N GLU A 151 22.10 6.32 -0.10
CA GLU A 151 23.08 5.90 0.89
C GLU A 151 22.65 4.61 1.62
N ILE A 152 21.35 4.43 1.83
CA ILE A 152 20.81 3.24 2.49
C ILE A 152 19.66 2.68 1.67
N VAL A 153 19.82 1.46 1.22
CA VAL A 153 18.80 0.75 0.42
C VAL A 153 18.36 -0.50 1.17
N GLN A 154 17.09 -0.58 1.52
CA GLN A 154 16.49 -1.77 2.11
C GLN A 154 16.15 -2.77 1.02
N ILE A 155 16.57 -4.02 1.19
CA ILE A 155 16.21 -5.12 0.30
C ILE A 155 15.38 -6.14 1.08
N ASP A 156 14.30 -6.57 0.44
CA ASP A 156 13.42 -7.59 1.00
C ASP A 156 12.77 -8.43 -0.10
N LEU A 157 12.44 -9.66 0.26
CA LEU A 157 11.77 -10.63 -0.59
C LEU A 157 10.34 -10.86 -0.09
N LYS A 158 9.38 -10.70 -1.00
CA LYS A 158 7.99 -10.98 -0.73
C LYS A 158 7.51 -12.19 -1.52
N TYR A 159 6.79 -13.11 -0.84
CA TYR A 159 5.95 -14.07 -1.52
C TYR A 159 4.69 -13.39 -2.03
N VAL A 160 4.46 -13.40 -3.35
CA VAL A 160 3.36 -12.64 -3.96
C VAL A 160 2.00 -13.18 -3.55
N VAL A 161 1.88 -14.51 -3.41
CA VAL A 161 0.61 -15.19 -3.08
C VAL A 161 0.39 -15.17 -1.56
N ASP A 162 0.08 -14.00 -1.01
CA ASP A 162 -0.27 -13.87 0.41
C ASP A 162 -1.79 -14.12 0.61
N GLN A 163 -2.12 -15.25 1.24
CA GLN A 163 -3.49 -15.62 1.59
C GLN A 163 -4.19 -14.62 2.53
N LYS A 164 -3.44 -13.74 3.20
CA LYS A 164 -4.01 -12.69 4.04
C LYS A 164 -4.44 -11.47 3.23
N ALA A 165 -3.87 -11.28 2.04
CA ALA A 165 -4.12 -10.15 1.17
C ALA A 165 -5.04 -10.52 0.00
N LEU A 166 -4.82 -11.66 -0.65
CA LEU A 166 -5.50 -12.10 -1.86
C LEU A 166 -6.70 -13.02 -1.55
N THR A 167 -7.70 -12.96 -2.43
CA THR A 167 -8.84 -13.90 -2.40
C THR A 167 -8.44 -15.25 -3.00
N LEU A 168 -9.22 -16.29 -2.71
CA LEU A 168 -9.00 -17.62 -3.31
C LEU A 168 -9.09 -17.60 -4.83
N GLU A 169 -9.95 -16.78 -5.40
CA GLU A 169 -10.08 -16.60 -6.84
C GLU A 169 -8.80 -16.00 -7.44
N GLN A 170 -8.26 -14.95 -6.83
CA GLN A 170 -7.00 -14.34 -7.23
C GLN A 170 -5.83 -15.31 -7.15
N ILE A 171 -5.77 -16.12 -6.10
CA ILE A 171 -4.74 -17.14 -5.92
C ILE A 171 -4.81 -18.21 -7.02
N ARG A 172 -6.02 -18.72 -7.31
CA ARG A 172 -6.21 -19.69 -8.41
C ARG A 172 -5.83 -19.10 -9.76
N HIS A 173 -6.28 -17.87 -10.02
CA HIS A 173 -5.92 -17.16 -11.25
C HIS A 173 -4.40 -17.00 -11.39
N PHE A 174 -3.72 -16.56 -10.32
CA PHE A 174 -2.27 -16.40 -10.27
C PHE A 174 -1.53 -17.68 -10.68
N HIS A 175 -1.87 -18.81 -10.07
CA HIS A 175 -1.26 -20.08 -10.39
C HIS A 175 -1.61 -20.58 -11.79
N SER A 176 -2.85 -20.39 -12.25
CA SER A 176 -3.27 -20.78 -13.60
C SER A 176 -2.50 -20.07 -14.71
N LYS A 177 -2.04 -18.85 -14.45
CA LYS A 177 -1.26 -18.02 -15.37
C LYS A 177 0.26 -18.14 -15.17
N GLN A 178 0.70 -18.94 -14.22
CA GLN A 178 2.11 -19.16 -13.90
C GLN A 178 2.88 -17.84 -13.68
N PHE A 179 2.30 -16.92 -12.92
CA PHE A 179 2.99 -15.69 -12.56
C PHE A 179 4.11 -15.97 -11.56
N PRO A 180 5.19 -15.17 -11.57
CA PRO A 180 6.36 -15.42 -10.73
C PRO A 180 6.02 -15.29 -9.24
N LEU A 181 6.47 -16.25 -8.43
CA LEU A 181 6.07 -16.44 -7.05
C LEU A 181 6.66 -15.39 -6.08
N TYR A 182 7.84 -14.88 -6.39
CA TYR A 182 8.59 -14.00 -5.49
C TYR A 182 8.83 -12.64 -6.13
N GLN A 183 8.56 -11.59 -5.35
CA GLN A 183 8.92 -10.21 -5.66
C GLN A 183 10.13 -9.81 -4.84
N TRP A 184 11.19 -9.40 -5.51
CA TRP A 184 12.39 -8.79 -4.94
C TRP A 184 12.26 -7.29 -4.98
N THR A 185 12.50 -6.64 -3.88
CA THR A 185 12.33 -5.19 -3.77
C THR A 185 13.57 -4.56 -3.17
N ALA A 186 14.13 -3.55 -3.85
CA ALA A 186 15.11 -2.63 -3.30
C ALA A 186 14.45 -1.25 -3.16
N LEU A 187 14.48 -0.70 -1.95
CA LEU A 187 13.86 0.57 -1.61
C LEU A 187 14.86 1.52 -0.98
N ASP A 188 15.09 2.66 -1.61
CA ASP A 188 15.86 3.74 -1.00
C ASP A 188 15.13 4.33 0.21
N VAL A 189 15.81 4.39 1.32
CA VAL A 189 15.21 4.84 2.59
C VAL A 189 14.90 6.33 2.58
N ASN A 190 15.69 7.15 1.90
CA ASN A 190 15.46 8.59 1.83
C ASN A 190 14.33 8.94 0.87
N SER A 191 14.49 8.61 -0.39
CA SER A 191 13.55 9.02 -1.45
C SER A 191 12.33 8.10 -1.61
N ARG A 192 12.34 6.90 -1.01
CA ARG A 192 11.34 5.85 -1.27
C ARG A 192 11.36 5.31 -2.69
N PHE A 193 12.39 5.64 -3.47
CA PHE A 193 12.56 5.12 -4.82
C PHE A 193 12.69 3.59 -4.78
N LYS A 194 11.97 2.93 -5.67
CA LYS A 194 11.80 1.47 -5.64
C LYS A 194 12.29 0.84 -6.93
N LEU A 195 13.03 -0.25 -6.79
CA LEU A 195 13.32 -1.20 -7.86
C LEU A 195 12.64 -2.54 -7.53
N MET A 196 12.09 -3.21 -8.53
CA MET A 196 11.41 -4.49 -8.38
C MET A 196 11.89 -5.48 -9.43
N ALA A 197 12.12 -6.71 -9.02
CA ALA A 197 12.33 -7.85 -9.89
C ALA A 197 11.50 -9.04 -9.39
N TYR A 198 11.41 -10.09 -10.19
CA TYR A 198 10.61 -11.26 -9.87
C TYR A 198 11.42 -12.55 -10.07
N SER A 199 10.98 -13.62 -9.41
CA SER A 199 11.51 -14.96 -9.61
C SER A 199 10.50 -16.04 -9.26
N ASP A 200 10.70 -17.23 -9.82
CA ASP A 200 9.97 -18.43 -9.42
C ASP A 200 10.65 -19.14 -8.23
N GLN A 201 11.93 -18.86 -8.02
CA GLN A 201 12.73 -19.50 -6.99
C GLN A 201 13.31 -18.47 -6.00
N LYS A 202 13.18 -18.79 -4.72
CA LYS A 202 13.88 -18.11 -3.64
C LYS A 202 15.27 -18.73 -3.47
N SER A 203 16.25 -18.27 -4.27
CA SER A 203 17.58 -18.82 -4.29
C SER A 203 18.68 -17.80 -4.01
N TRP A 204 19.83 -18.26 -3.52
CA TRP A 204 21.03 -17.44 -3.36
C TRP A 204 21.49 -16.82 -4.68
N THR A 205 21.43 -17.59 -5.79
CA THR A 205 21.79 -17.10 -7.12
C THR A 205 20.91 -15.93 -7.54
N ASN A 206 19.59 -16.03 -7.35
CA ASN A 206 18.66 -14.94 -7.64
C ASN A 206 18.94 -13.73 -6.74
N GLY A 207 19.34 -13.94 -5.47
CA GLY A 207 19.76 -12.87 -4.57
C GLY A 207 20.97 -12.11 -5.11
N LEU A 208 22.03 -12.82 -5.52
CA LEU A 208 23.22 -12.21 -6.14
C LEU A 208 22.87 -11.45 -7.43
N THR A 209 22.09 -12.10 -8.30
CA THR A 209 21.63 -11.49 -9.56
C THR A 209 20.84 -10.21 -9.30
N PHE A 210 19.99 -10.19 -8.25
CA PHE A 210 19.24 -9.01 -7.86
C PHE A 210 20.15 -7.86 -7.42
N PHE A 211 21.14 -8.12 -6.55
CA PHE A 211 22.12 -7.10 -6.14
C PHE A 211 22.86 -6.51 -7.36
N LEU A 212 23.36 -7.36 -8.25
CA LEU A 212 24.07 -6.93 -9.44
C LEU A 212 23.18 -6.10 -10.36
N TRP A 213 21.94 -6.51 -10.56
CA TRP A 213 20.98 -5.77 -11.37
C TRP A 213 20.65 -4.40 -10.75
N VAL A 214 20.40 -4.33 -9.44
CA VAL A 214 20.17 -3.08 -8.73
C VAL A 214 21.36 -2.12 -8.89
N LEU A 215 22.57 -2.62 -8.65
CA LEU A 215 23.80 -1.84 -8.79
C LEU A 215 24.00 -1.36 -10.23
N SER A 216 23.85 -2.24 -11.21
CA SER A 216 23.96 -1.88 -12.63
C SER A 216 22.97 -0.78 -12.99
N TRP A 217 21.72 -0.90 -12.58
CA TRP A 217 20.71 0.11 -12.84
C TRP A 217 21.06 1.46 -12.20
N LEU A 218 21.39 1.47 -10.91
CA LEU A 218 21.71 2.69 -10.19
C LEU A 218 22.98 3.38 -10.76
N ARG A 219 24.04 2.60 -11.00
CA ARG A 219 25.31 3.14 -11.52
C ARG A 219 25.18 3.66 -12.95
N SER A 220 24.43 2.99 -13.83
CA SER A 220 24.21 3.45 -15.21
C SER A 220 23.38 4.75 -15.30
N HIS A 221 22.69 5.13 -14.23
CA HIS A 221 21.86 6.34 -14.19
C HIS A 221 22.41 7.43 -13.24
N GLY A 222 23.71 7.38 -12.93
CA GLY A 222 24.39 8.49 -12.23
C GLY A 222 24.42 8.38 -10.70
N VAL A 223 23.93 7.30 -10.10
CA VAL A 223 24.08 7.08 -8.65
C VAL A 223 25.52 6.65 -8.34
N SER A 224 26.35 7.54 -7.83
CA SER A 224 27.77 7.29 -7.53
C SER A 224 28.07 7.11 -6.04
N VAL A 225 27.13 7.44 -5.15
CA VAL A 225 27.33 7.35 -3.70
C VAL A 225 27.59 5.91 -3.23
N PRO A 226 28.40 5.71 -2.16
CA PRO A 226 28.49 4.43 -1.49
C PRO A 226 27.11 4.00 -0.97
N ILE A 227 26.73 2.73 -1.21
CA ILE A 227 25.43 2.21 -0.82
C ILE A 227 25.60 1.20 0.31
N VAL A 228 24.83 1.37 1.37
CA VAL A 228 24.66 0.38 2.43
C VAL A 228 23.35 -0.37 2.17
N PHE A 229 23.45 -1.63 1.76
CA PHE A 229 22.31 -2.50 1.66
C PHE A 229 21.93 -3.08 3.01
N THR A 230 20.66 -2.99 3.38
CA THR A 230 20.15 -3.66 4.60
C THR A 230 19.19 -4.76 4.19
N VAL A 231 19.40 -5.95 4.78
CA VAL A 231 18.66 -7.17 4.43
C VAL A 231 18.25 -7.91 5.70
N ASP A 232 17.25 -8.75 5.58
CA ASP A 232 16.96 -9.75 6.61
C ASP A 232 17.99 -10.89 6.60
N ARG A 233 17.76 -11.91 7.44
CA ARG A 233 18.61 -13.10 7.50
C ARG A 233 18.11 -14.25 6.63
N GLY A 234 17.45 -13.93 5.52
CA GLY A 234 17.00 -14.93 4.56
C GLY A 234 18.15 -15.66 3.88
N GLU A 235 17.96 -16.91 3.54
CA GLU A 235 18.98 -17.75 2.86
C GLU A 235 19.36 -17.17 1.49
N GLU A 236 18.46 -16.47 0.84
CA GLU A 236 18.67 -15.73 -0.40
C GLU A 236 19.65 -14.56 -0.27
N PHE A 237 19.88 -14.07 0.95
CA PHE A 237 20.82 -12.99 1.29
C PHE A 237 22.03 -13.51 2.09
N GLY A 238 22.30 -14.81 2.01
CA GLY A 238 23.40 -15.46 2.70
C GLY A 238 23.02 -16.16 4.02
N GLY A 239 21.84 -15.87 4.56
CA GLY A 239 21.31 -16.55 5.75
C GLY A 239 22.26 -16.52 6.94
N LYS A 240 22.50 -17.69 7.51
CA LYS A 240 23.48 -17.90 8.59
C LYS A 240 24.86 -18.31 8.07
N SER A 241 25.03 -18.45 6.75
CA SER A 241 26.29 -18.90 6.15
C SER A 241 27.31 -17.77 6.16
N TRP A 242 28.33 -17.91 6.99
CA TRP A 242 29.45 -16.96 7.03
C TRP A 242 30.18 -16.84 5.70
N LEU A 243 30.36 -17.94 4.98
CA LEU A 243 31.04 -17.95 3.68
C LEU A 243 30.27 -17.12 2.64
N LYS A 244 28.97 -17.37 2.48
CA LYS A 244 28.11 -16.59 1.57
C LYS A 244 28.14 -15.10 1.90
N LEU A 245 28.13 -14.75 3.18
CA LEU A 245 28.22 -13.34 3.61
C LEU A 245 29.56 -12.69 3.28
N ILE A 246 30.67 -13.43 3.41
CA ILE A 246 32.00 -12.94 3.00
C ILE A 246 32.03 -12.72 1.49
N GLU A 247 31.55 -13.66 0.71
CA GLU A 247 31.50 -13.54 -0.75
C GLU A 247 30.67 -12.34 -1.18
N LEU A 248 29.46 -12.16 -0.63
CA LEU A 248 28.61 -11.03 -0.91
C LEU A 248 29.26 -9.70 -0.51
N ARG A 249 29.86 -9.63 0.67
CA ARG A 249 30.60 -8.44 1.10
C ARG A 249 31.78 -8.11 0.20
N LYS A 250 32.54 -9.11 -0.21
CA LYS A 250 33.64 -8.95 -1.17
C LYS A 250 33.16 -8.45 -2.52
N LEU A 251 32.06 -9.03 -3.03
CA LEU A 251 31.43 -8.57 -4.27
C LEU A 251 31.00 -7.11 -4.17
N LEU A 252 30.22 -6.76 -3.15
CA LEU A 252 29.68 -5.41 -2.96
C LEU A 252 30.77 -4.36 -2.71
N SER A 253 31.85 -4.74 -2.00
CA SER A 253 32.97 -3.81 -1.75
C SER A 253 33.69 -3.39 -3.03
N GLY A 254 33.73 -4.27 -4.06
CA GLY A 254 34.25 -3.94 -5.39
C GLY A 254 33.47 -2.83 -6.09
N PHE A 255 32.22 -2.60 -5.69
CA PHE A 255 31.35 -1.50 -6.21
C PHE A 255 31.25 -0.32 -5.24
N GLY A 256 32.08 -0.25 -4.21
CA GLY A 256 32.01 0.79 -3.17
C GLY A 256 30.76 0.64 -2.28
N CYS A 257 30.21 -0.56 -2.16
CA CYS A 257 28.99 -0.83 -1.39
C CYS A 257 29.25 -1.78 -0.23
N SER A 258 28.34 -1.78 0.73
CA SER A 258 28.39 -2.67 1.90
C SER A 258 27.02 -3.28 2.18
N ILE A 259 26.98 -4.32 3.01
CA ILE A 259 25.76 -4.99 3.44
C ILE A 259 25.71 -5.17 4.95
N ILE A 260 24.56 -4.88 5.52
CA ILE A 260 24.23 -5.07 6.92
C ILE A 260 23.03 -6.01 7.01
N GLN A 261 23.16 -7.10 7.76
CA GLN A 261 22.03 -7.93 8.12
C GLN A 261 21.33 -7.36 9.34
N ASN A 262 20.01 -7.23 9.24
CA ASN A 262 19.17 -6.77 10.33
C ASN A 262 19.27 -7.70 11.55
N HIS A 263 19.01 -7.16 12.73
CA HIS A 263 18.93 -7.96 13.94
C HIS A 263 17.78 -8.97 13.87
N ALA A 264 17.95 -10.10 14.52
CA ALA A 264 16.89 -11.10 14.59
C ALA A 264 15.65 -10.50 15.28
N ALA A 265 14.47 -10.76 14.74
CA ALA A 265 13.17 -10.29 15.24
C ALA A 265 13.05 -8.75 15.38
N SER A 266 13.73 -7.99 14.51
CA SER A 266 13.71 -6.52 14.48
C SER A 266 13.01 -5.99 13.21
N PRO A 267 11.68 -6.19 13.05
CA PRO A 267 10.96 -5.78 11.84
C PRO A 267 11.01 -4.26 11.59
N GLN A 268 11.26 -3.44 12.62
CA GLN A 268 11.44 -2.00 12.47
C GLN A 268 12.64 -1.63 11.60
N GLU A 269 13.65 -2.50 11.49
CA GLU A 269 14.84 -2.25 10.68
C GLU A 269 14.58 -2.42 9.18
N ASN A 270 13.47 -3.09 8.81
CA ASN A 270 13.01 -3.28 7.43
C ASN A 270 11.66 -2.61 7.14
N ALA A 271 11.22 -1.74 8.05
CA ALA A 271 9.87 -1.18 8.06
C ALA A 271 9.46 -0.43 6.77
N HIS A 272 10.41 0.19 6.08
CA HIS A 272 10.11 0.96 4.87
C HIS A 272 9.80 0.04 3.69
N VAL A 273 10.60 -1.00 3.46
CA VAL A 273 10.35 -1.95 2.38
C VAL A 273 9.12 -2.82 2.70
N GLU A 274 8.93 -3.27 3.94
CA GLU A 274 7.71 -3.98 4.37
C GLU A 274 6.45 -3.13 4.15
N ARG A 275 6.52 -1.83 4.48
CA ARG A 275 5.42 -0.91 4.20
C ARG A 275 5.17 -0.78 2.71
N SER A 276 6.22 -0.81 1.88
CA SER A 276 6.07 -0.75 0.43
C SER A 276 5.40 -2.00 -0.12
N HIS A 277 5.69 -3.20 0.42
CA HIS A 277 5.02 -4.44 0.06
C HIS A 277 3.52 -4.40 0.32
N ARG A 278 3.12 -3.84 1.46
CA ARG A 278 1.70 -3.62 1.73
C ARG A 278 1.05 -2.68 0.71
N THR A 279 1.79 -1.65 0.26
CA THR A 279 1.33 -0.75 -0.79
C THR A 279 1.17 -1.50 -2.12
N ASP A 280 2.09 -2.41 -2.43
CA ASP A 280 2.01 -3.26 -3.63
C ASP A 280 0.75 -4.14 -3.60
N ASP A 281 0.42 -4.71 -2.44
CA ASP A 281 -0.83 -5.46 -2.29
C ASP A 281 -2.06 -4.58 -2.53
N GLU A 282 -2.11 -3.44 -1.87
CA GLU A 282 -3.27 -2.55 -1.88
C GLU A 282 -3.50 -1.87 -3.24
N GLU A 283 -2.43 -1.58 -4.00
CA GLU A 283 -2.48 -0.72 -5.18
C GLU A 283 -2.17 -1.45 -6.50
N PHE A 284 -1.54 -2.60 -6.44
CA PHE A 284 -1.20 -3.39 -7.62
C PHE A 284 -1.87 -4.77 -7.61
N TYR A 285 -1.52 -5.67 -6.68
CA TYR A 285 -2.00 -7.05 -6.75
C TYR A 285 -3.51 -7.16 -6.55
N ILE A 286 -4.06 -6.62 -5.47
CA ILE A 286 -5.49 -6.76 -5.18
C ILE A 286 -6.37 -6.16 -6.29
N PRO A 287 -6.12 -4.95 -6.80
CA PRO A 287 -7.01 -4.35 -7.80
C PRO A 287 -6.81 -4.87 -9.22
N ARG A 288 -5.62 -5.40 -9.57
CA ARG A 288 -5.29 -5.67 -10.98
C ARG A 288 -5.09 -7.13 -11.34
N LEU A 289 -4.83 -8.00 -10.36
CA LEU A 289 -4.38 -9.37 -10.63
C LEU A 289 -5.33 -10.16 -11.54
N LEU A 290 -6.64 -10.04 -11.35
CA LEU A 290 -7.65 -10.76 -12.16
C LEU A 290 -7.74 -10.26 -13.61
N SER A 291 -7.31 -9.03 -13.90
CA SER A 291 -7.30 -8.48 -15.26
C SER A 291 -6.04 -8.79 -16.07
N ILE A 292 -5.05 -9.43 -15.45
CA ILE A 292 -3.79 -9.82 -16.08
C ILE A 292 -3.92 -11.25 -16.61
N HIS A 293 -3.71 -11.47 -17.90
CA HIS A 293 -4.02 -12.76 -18.51
C HIS A 293 -2.80 -13.54 -19.00
N SER A 294 -1.63 -12.91 -19.09
CA SER A 294 -0.37 -13.55 -19.46
C SER A 294 0.81 -13.06 -18.64
N GLN A 295 1.91 -13.81 -18.66
CA GLN A 295 3.16 -13.40 -18.01
C GLN A 295 3.70 -12.09 -18.62
N LYS A 296 3.56 -11.91 -19.93
CA LYS A 296 3.93 -10.66 -20.61
C LYS A 296 3.12 -9.47 -20.07
N ASP A 297 1.80 -9.63 -19.95
CA ASP A 297 0.93 -8.58 -19.41
C ASP A 297 1.27 -8.30 -17.94
N PHE A 298 1.65 -9.34 -17.17
CA PHE A 298 2.08 -9.17 -15.79
C PHE A 298 3.29 -8.24 -15.68
N PHE A 299 4.33 -8.47 -16.49
CA PHE A 299 5.51 -7.60 -16.47
C PHE A 299 5.22 -6.20 -16.98
N LEU A 300 4.35 -6.05 -17.98
CA LEU A 300 3.92 -4.76 -18.48
C LEU A 300 3.15 -3.95 -17.39
N GLU A 301 2.20 -4.58 -16.73
CA GLU A 301 1.45 -3.97 -15.63
C GLU A 301 2.33 -3.67 -14.41
N ALA A 302 3.29 -4.55 -14.09
CA ALA A 302 4.27 -4.31 -13.06
C ALA A 302 5.19 -3.12 -13.39
N MET A 303 5.58 -2.95 -14.66
CA MET A 303 6.35 -1.79 -15.14
C MET A 303 5.54 -0.50 -15.02
N HIS A 304 4.27 -0.50 -15.45
CA HIS A 304 3.38 0.64 -15.32
C HIS A 304 3.17 1.03 -13.85
N TYR A 305 2.96 0.01 -13.00
CA TYR A 305 2.81 0.24 -11.57
C TYR A 305 4.09 0.81 -10.94
N LEU A 306 5.26 0.28 -11.29
CA LEU A 306 6.53 0.75 -10.75
C LEU A 306 6.85 2.19 -11.20
N TYR A 307 6.57 2.51 -12.46
CA TYR A 307 6.66 3.89 -12.95
C TYR A 307 5.70 4.81 -12.18
N TYR A 308 4.43 4.40 -12.03
CA TYR A 308 3.46 5.15 -11.23
C TYR A 308 3.95 5.35 -9.79
N TYR A 309 4.45 4.30 -9.14
CA TYR A 309 4.97 4.37 -7.78
C TYR A 309 6.13 5.38 -7.65
N ASN A 310 7.08 5.33 -8.56
CA ASN A 310 8.29 6.16 -8.52
C ASN A 310 8.06 7.60 -9.01
N ALA A 311 7.25 7.81 -10.05
CA ALA A 311 7.18 9.09 -10.74
C ALA A 311 5.89 9.89 -10.44
N VAL A 312 4.80 9.22 -10.06
CA VAL A 312 3.48 9.86 -9.94
C VAL A 312 2.94 9.82 -8.51
N ARG A 313 3.07 8.67 -7.85
CA ARG A 313 2.49 8.41 -6.54
C ARG A 313 3.03 9.38 -5.47
N LYS A 314 2.14 10.13 -4.84
CA LYS A 314 2.50 11.06 -3.76
C LYS A 314 2.67 10.33 -2.42
N HIS A 315 3.77 10.59 -1.73
CA HIS A 315 4.08 10.01 -0.44
C HIS A 315 3.97 11.05 0.68
N SER A 316 3.24 10.73 1.74
CA SER A 316 3.09 11.63 2.89
C SER A 316 4.43 11.90 3.60
N SER A 317 5.31 10.89 3.67
CA SER A 317 6.65 11.03 4.25
C SER A 317 7.59 11.90 3.43
N LEU A 318 7.28 12.17 2.16
CA LEU A 318 8.05 13.03 1.26
C LEU A 318 7.37 14.39 1.02
N GLN A 319 6.61 14.88 2.01
CA GLN A 319 5.88 16.15 1.89
C GLN A 319 4.98 16.20 0.65
N ARG A 320 4.30 15.08 0.34
CA ARG A 320 3.42 14.90 -0.82
C ARG A 320 4.13 15.02 -2.17
N ARG A 321 5.40 14.71 -2.22
CA ARG A 321 6.14 14.51 -3.47
C ARG A 321 6.15 13.03 -3.86
N SER A 322 6.34 12.75 -5.14
CA SER A 322 6.71 11.40 -5.58
C SER A 322 8.19 11.14 -5.27
N PRO A 323 8.62 9.86 -5.25
CA PRO A 323 10.05 9.53 -5.13
C PRO A 323 10.92 10.27 -6.13
N TRP A 324 10.49 10.36 -7.38
CA TRP A 324 11.21 11.08 -8.43
C TRP A 324 11.29 12.60 -8.17
N GLU A 325 10.17 13.24 -7.82
CA GLU A 325 10.17 14.68 -7.48
C GLU A 325 11.09 14.97 -6.28
N HIS A 326 11.15 14.05 -5.32
CA HIS A 326 12.06 14.18 -4.18
C HIS A 326 13.52 14.02 -4.61
N LEU A 327 13.83 13.05 -5.49
CA LEU A 327 15.18 12.84 -6.02
C LEU A 327 15.68 14.03 -6.82
N VAL A 328 14.88 14.56 -7.75
CA VAL A 328 15.27 15.74 -8.56
C VAL A 328 15.57 16.95 -7.69
N ALA A 329 14.80 17.14 -6.61
CA ALA A 329 15.04 18.27 -5.70
C ALA A 329 16.33 18.15 -4.89
N ASN A 330 16.84 16.92 -4.65
CA ASN A 330 18.01 16.68 -3.79
C ASN A 330 19.23 16.12 -4.54
N SER A 331 19.05 15.68 -5.78
CA SER A 331 20.09 15.08 -6.63
C SER A 331 19.80 15.39 -8.11
N PRO A 332 19.99 16.64 -8.55
CA PRO A 332 19.57 17.11 -9.88
C PRO A 332 20.35 16.45 -11.03
N ASP A 333 21.54 15.92 -10.77
CA ASP A 333 22.42 15.30 -11.77
C ASP A 333 22.03 13.86 -12.15
N LEU A 334 21.00 13.29 -11.54
CA LEU A 334 20.53 11.96 -11.87
C LEU A 334 19.89 11.92 -13.26
N ASP A 335 20.21 10.87 -14.03
CA ASP A 335 19.54 10.63 -15.31
C ASP A 335 18.05 10.38 -15.08
N ALA A 336 17.22 11.18 -15.75
CA ALA A 336 15.77 11.05 -15.67
C ALA A 336 15.24 9.67 -16.08
N LYS A 337 16.02 8.91 -16.85
CA LYS A 337 15.66 7.54 -17.25
C LYS A 337 15.67 6.54 -16.10
N ILE A 338 16.31 6.85 -14.96
CA ILE A 338 16.31 6.02 -13.77
C ILE A 338 14.90 5.59 -13.34
N ARG A 339 13.89 6.44 -13.57
CA ARG A 339 12.48 6.17 -13.20
C ARG A 339 11.78 5.11 -14.05
N PHE A 340 12.34 4.72 -15.20
CA PHE A 340 11.78 3.72 -16.11
C PHE A 340 12.34 2.32 -15.83
N VAL A 341 12.40 1.94 -14.57
CA VAL A 341 12.91 0.63 -14.13
C VAL A 341 12.07 -0.50 -14.75
N PRO A 342 12.65 -1.37 -15.60
CA PRO A 342 11.94 -2.53 -16.10
C PRO A 342 11.96 -3.64 -15.03
N PRO A 343 10.82 -4.13 -14.54
CA PRO A 343 10.82 -5.38 -13.77
C PRO A 343 11.35 -6.53 -14.61
N ILE A 344 12.25 -7.33 -14.05
CA ILE A 344 12.90 -8.46 -14.74
C ILE A 344 12.58 -9.78 -14.06
N LEU A 345 12.68 -10.89 -14.79
CA LEU A 345 12.63 -12.24 -14.25
C LEU A 345 14.06 -12.71 -13.99
N LEU A 346 14.45 -12.85 -12.73
CA LEU A 346 15.82 -13.17 -12.31
C LEU A 346 16.26 -14.56 -12.76
N ASP A 347 15.35 -15.54 -12.75
CA ASP A 347 15.64 -16.91 -13.14
C ASP A 347 16.17 -16.98 -14.59
N ASN A 348 15.67 -16.18 -15.52
CA ASN A 348 16.13 -16.14 -16.90
C ASN A 348 17.56 -15.62 -17.02
N ILE A 349 17.94 -14.65 -16.20
CA ILE A 349 19.31 -14.12 -16.18
C ILE A 349 20.26 -15.13 -15.58
N ALA A 350 19.86 -15.77 -14.48
CA ALA A 350 20.67 -16.80 -13.83
C ALA A 350 20.97 -17.99 -14.77
N VAL A 351 20.00 -18.42 -15.57
CA VAL A 351 20.17 -19.49 -16.58
C VAL A 351 21.08 -19.03 -17.72
N GLN A 352 20.97 -17.80 -18.21
CA GLN A 352 21.79 -17.25 -19.28
C GLN A 352 23.25 -17.03 -18.88
N LEU A 353 23.51 -16.74 -17.62
CA LEU A 353 24.87 -16.59 -17.09
C LEU A 353 25.60 -17.95 -16.95
N GLY A 354 24.87 -19.04 -17.17
CA GLY A 354 25.39 -20.39 -17.08
C GLY A 354 25.70 -20.84 -15.67
N ASP A 355 26.13 -22.08 -15.56
CA ASP A 355 26.57 -22.62 -14.28
C ASP A 355 27.73 -21.76 -13.75
N TRP A 356 27.51 -21.10 -12.62
CA TRP A 356 28.48 -20.21 -11.95
C TRP A 356 29.75 -20.94 -11.47
N SER A 357 29.90 -22.24 -11.81
CA SER A 357 31.18 -22.95 -11.77
C SER A 357 32.23 -22.26 -12.66
N GLY A 358 31.84 -21.41 -13.60
CA GLY A 358 32.68 -20.51 -14.36
C GLY A 358 33.28 -19.32 -13.58
N TYR A 359 33.09 -19.20 -12.28
CA TYR A 359 33.74 -18.14 -11.46
C TYR A 359 35.29 -18.21 -11.58
N HIS A 360 35.86 -19.34 -11.93
CA HIS A 360 37.28 -19.47 -12.26
C HIS A 360 37.68 -18.74 -13.55
N LEU A 361 36.76 -18.46 -14.47
CA LEU A 361 37.06 -17.73 -15.69
C LEU A 361 37.20 -16.21 -15.47
N LEU A 362 36.42 -15.63 -14.54
CA LEU A 362 36.55 -14.21 -14.21
C LEU A 362 37.82 -13.91 -13.38
N ALA A 363 38.33 -14.90 -12.64
CA ALA A 363 39.59 -14.78 -11.92
C ALA A 363 40.82 -14.78 -12.85
N GLN A 364 40.67 -15.17 -14.13
CA GLN A 364 41.73 -15.17 -15.14
C GLN A 364 41.82 -13.87 -15.95
N TYR A 365 40.86 -12.94 -15.80
CA TYR A 365 41.02 -11.63 -16.39
C TYR A 365 41.99 -10.80 -15.53
N PRO A 366 43.12 -10.36 -16.09
CA PRO A 366 44.08 -9.55 -15.33
C PRO A 366 43.41 -8.26 -14.92
N ASN A 367 43.69 -7.87 -13.67
CA ASN A 367 43.27 -6.62 -13.07
C ASN A 367 43.45 -5.46 -14.07
N PRO A 368 42.44 -4.63 -14.37
CA PRO A 368 42.57 -3.52 -15.31
C PRO A 368 43.59 -2.45 -14.91
N GLY A 369 44.31 -2.65 -13.79
CA GLY A 369 45.41 -1.79 -13.33
C GLY A 369 46.80 -2.22 -13.71
N THR A 370 47.02 -3.40 -14.36
CA THR A 370 48.34 -3.81 -14.87
C THR A 370 48.44 -3.43 -16.33
N ARG A 371 49.07 -2.28 -16.56
CA ARG A 371 49.69 -1.71 -17.75
C ARG A 371 49.61 -2.57 -19.03
N CYS A 372 48.82 -2.11 -19.99
CA CYS A 372 49.08 -2.25 -21.40
C CYS A 372 50.33 -1.45 -21.69
N GLY A 373 51.48 -2.10 -21.67
CA GLY A 373 52.74 -1.49 -21.95
C GLY A 373 53.82 -2.53 -22.12
N GLN A 374 54.28 -2.63 -23.36
CA GLN A 374 55.40 -3.41 -23.86
C GLN A 374 55.07 -4.79 -24.47
N HIS A 375 54.68 -4.76 -25.73
CA HIS A 375 55.21 -5.67 -26.76
C HIS A 375 54.87 -5.15 -28.16
N LEU A 376 55.51 -4.00 -28.51
CA LEU A 376 55.78 -3.62 -29.89
C LEU A 376 57.27 -3.44 -29.97
N SER A 377 58.05 -4.51 -30.29
CA SER A 377 59.32 -4.35 -30.99
C SER A 377 59.93 -5.69 -31.32
N ARG A 378 60.14 -5.81 -32.56
CA ARG A 378 61.18 -6.49 -33.34
C ARG A 378 60.67 -7.63 -34.20
N GLY A 379 60.21 -7.23 -35.37
CA GLY A 379 60.39 -8.01 -36.55
C GLY A 379 61.89 -8.09 -36.89
N SER A 380 62.42 -9.28 -36.94
CA SER A 380 63.69 -9.57 -37.60
C SER A 380 63.39 -10.34 -38.87
N THR A 381 63.60 -9.62 -39.96
CA THR A 381 63.79 -10.22 -41.31
C THR A 381 65.04 -11.07 -41.33
N SER A 382 64.89 -12.32 -41.74
CA SER A 382 66.00 -13.07 -42.33
C SER A 382 65.45 -13.80 -43.53
N ARG A 383 65.97 -13.40 -44.69
CA ARG A 383 65.87 -14.11 -45.96
C ARG A 383 67.03 -15.12 -46.12
N PRO A 384 66.80 -16.15 -46.87
CA PRO A 384 67.69 -17.27 -46.98
C PRO A 384 68.81 -17.06 -48.00
N GLY A 385 69.92 -17.67 -47.70
CA GLY A 385 70.90 -18.07 -48.70
C GLY A 385 70.79 -19.60 -48.93
#